data_66c18ebd45f19ad1cabb096f3b3a0685
#
_entry.id   66c18ebd45f19ad1cabb096f3b3a0685
#
_cell.length_a   1.000
_cell.length_b   1.000
_cell.length_c   1.000
_cell.angle_alpha   90.00
_cell.angle_beta   90.00
_cell.angle_gamma   90.00
#
_symmetry.space_group_name_H-M   'P 1'
#
loop_
_entity.id
_entity.type
_entity.pdbx_description
1 polymer ?
#
loop_
_entity_poly.entity_id
_entity_poly.type
_entity_poly.pdbx_seq_one_letter_code
_entity_poly.pdbx_strand_id
1 'polypeptide(L)' 'MSLKTAKIGKEYIISRIDTKDEELNGFLFSLGCYSGEPITVIARRWGSCTVAIKNGRYSMDSRLAAAIMV' A
#
# COMPACT_ATOMS: atom_id res chain seq x y z
N MET A 1 -0.67 10.31 -6.38
CA MET A 1 -1.88 9.50 -6.20
C MET A 1 -1.59 8.46 -5.13
N SER A 2 -2.59 8.09 -4.36
CA SER A 2 -2.41 7.07 -3.34
C SER A 2 -2.90 5.72 -3.82
N LEU A 3 -2.50 4.66 -3.12
CA LEU A 3 -2.93 3.31 -3.43
C LEU A 3 -4.44 3.14 -3.27
N LYS A 4 -5.07 4.01 -2.49
CA LYS A 4 -6.52 3.97 -2.27
C LYS A 4 -7.31 4.10 -3.58
N THR A 5 -6.78 4.82 -4.57
CA THR A 5 -7.44 5.03 -5.86
C THR A 5 -6.73 4.32 -7.02
N ALA A 6 -5.75 3.48 -6.72
CA ALA A 6 -5.02 2.72 -7.73
C ALA A 6 -5.94 1.70 -8.42
N LYS A 7 -5.66 1.42 -9.69
CA LYS A 7 -6.41 0.41 -10.44
C LYS A 7 -6.06 -0.98 -9.96
N ILE A 8 -7.09 -1.82 -9.78
CA ILE A 8 -6.89 -3.21 -9.40
C ILE A 8 -6.19 -3.94 -10.54
N GLY A 9 -5.19 -4.74 -10.19
CA GLY A 9 -4.43 -5.55 -11.15
C GLY A 9 -3.27 -4.83 -11.82
N LYS A 10 -3.14 -3.52 -11.63
CA LYS A 10 -2.04 -2.76 -12.21
C LYS A 10 -0.90 -2.64 -11.21
N GLU A 11 0.33 -2.90 -11.65
CA GLU A 11 1.50 -2.69 -10.82
C GLU A 11 1.89 -1.22 -10.79
N TYR A 12 2.18 -0.73 -9.60
CA TYR A 12 2.67 0.64 -9.38
C TYR A 12 3.99 0.56 -8.63
N ILE A 13 4.78 1.62 -8.71
CA ILE A 13 5.99 1.74 -7.92
C ILE A 13 5.72 2.72 -6.78
N ILE A 14 5.99 2.31 -5.56
CA ILE A 14 5.79 3.16 -4.40
C ILE A 14 6.77 4.35 -4.48
N SER A 15 6.24 5.57 -4.41
CA SER A 15 7.07 6.76 -4.40
C SER A 15 7.47 7.16 -2.98
N ARG A 16 6.53 7.10 -2.04
CA ARG A 16 6.81 7.42 -0.64
C ARG A 16 5.64 6.97 0.23
N ILE A 17 5.87 6.93 1.52
CA ILE A 17 4.80 6.75 2.51
C ILE A 17 4.50 8.12 3.10
N ASP A 18 3.27 8.59 2.89
CA ASP A 18 2.84 9.92 3.29
C ASP A 18 2.07 9.85 4.60
N THR A 19 2.80 9.84 5.70
CA THR A 19 2.21 9.83 7.04
C THR A 19 3.18 10.44 8.04
N LYS A 20 2.62 11.05 9.08
CA LYS A 20 3.38 11.51 10.24
C LYS A 20 3.34 10.51 11.38
N ASP A 21 2.59 9.43 11.23
CA ASP A 21 2.45 8.38 12.24
C ASP A 21 3.59 7.38 12.06
N GLU A 22 4.55 7.41 12.99
CA GLU A 22 5.72 6.55 12.92
C GLU A 22 5.39 5.07 13.07
N GLU A 23 4.36 4.73 13.85
CA GLU A 23 3.94 3.34 14.00
C GLU A 23 3.37 2.82 12.68
N LEU A 24 2.55 3.61 12.01
CA LEU A 24 1.98 3.26 10.72
C LEU A 24 3.09 3.10 9.68
N ASN A 25 4.03 4.04 9.65
CA ASN A 25 5.16 3.99 8.74
C ASN A 25 6.01 2.74 8.98
N GLY A 26 6.32 2.44 10.25
CA GLY A 26 7.09 1.26 10.62
C GLY A 26 6.36 -0.03 10.25
N PHE A 27 5.06 -0.07 10.45
CA PHE A 27 4.25 -1.24 10.07
C PHE A 27 4.32 -1.48 8.56
N LEU A 28 4.10 -0.45 7.77
CA LEU A 28 4.18 -0.56 6.31
C LEU A 28 5.58 -0.97 5.85
N PHE A 29 6.61 -0.41 6.47
CA PHE A 29 7.99 -0.78 6.17
C PHE A 29 8.23 -2.26 6.43
N SER A 30 7.68 -2.79 7.53
CA SER A 30 7.83 -4.21 7.88
C SER A 30 7.19 -5.14 6.86
N LEU A 31 6.17 -4.68 6.15
CA LEU A 31 5.55 -5.45 5.06
C LEU A 31 6.32 -5.34 3.75
N GLY A 32 7.29 -4.45 3.66
CA GLY A 32 8.03 -4.19 2.44
C GLY A 32 7.51 -2.99 1.65
N CYS A 33 6.62 -2.18 2.25
CA CYS A 33 6.05 -1.01 1.59
C CYS A 33 6.96 0.19 1.81
N TYR A 34 7.87 0.42 0.88
CA TYR A 34 8.75 1.58 0.90
C TYR A 34 9.11 2.01 -0.52
N SER A 35 9.70 3.19 -0.63
CA SER A 35 10.00 3.81 -1.92
C SER A 35 10.79 2.87 -2.84
N GLY A 36 10.37 2.81 -4.09
CA GLY A 36 11.01 2.01 -5.12
C GLY A 36 10.46 0.60 -5.26
N GLU A 37 9.61 0.14 -4.35
CA GLU A 37 9.08 -1.22 -4.41
C GLU A 37 7.81 -1.29 -5.25
N PRO A 38 7.66 -2.33 -6.09
CA PRO A 38 6.42 -2.55 -6.83
C PRO A 38 5.31 -3.03 -5.91
N ILE A 39 4.09 -2.55 -6.16
CA ILE A 39 2.91 -2.94 -5.40
C ILE A 39 1.71 -3.03 -6.35
N THR A 40 0.85 -4.00 -6.11
CA THR A 40 -0.36 -4.21 -6.91
C THR A 40 -1.55 -4.38 -5.98
N VAL A 41 -2.64 -3.66 -6.25
CA VAL A 41 -3.90 -3.89 -5.56
C VAL A 41 -4.58 -5.08 -6.23
N ILE A 42 -4.85 -6.13 -5.45
CA ILE A 42 -5.46 -7.35 -5.96
C ILE A 42 -6.98 -7.28 -5.83
N ALA A 43 -7.47 -6.75 -4.71
CA ALA A 43 -8.89 -6.64 -4.44
C ALA A 43 -9.15 -5.47 -3.53
N ARG A 44 -10.35 -4.93 -3.63
CA ARG A 44 -10.79 -3.83 -2.78
C ARG A 44 -12.20 -4.12 -2.32
N ARG A 45 -12.43 -4.03 -1.02
CA ARG A 45 -13.73 -4.22 -0.40
C ARG A 45 -13.97 -3.10 0.60
N TRP A 46 -15.12 -3.09 1.21
CA TRP A 46 -15.51 -2.09 2.20
C TRP A 46 -14.38 -1.73 3.17
N GLY A 47 -13.78 -0.56 3.00
CA GLY A 47 -12.73 -0.08 3.89
C GLY A 47 -11.48 -0.94 3.95
N SER A 48 -11.33 -1.89 3.03
CA SER A 48 -10.21 -2.84 3.02
C SER A 48 -9.64 -2.97 1.61
N CYS A 49 -8.34 -3.21 1.55
CA CYS A 49 -7.59 -3.33 0.31
C CYS A 49 -6.61 -4.47 0.47
N THR A 50 -6.63 -5.43 -0.46
CA THR A 50 -5.64 -6.52 -0.48
C THR A 50 -4.58 -6.16 -1.51
N VAL A 51 -3.32 -6.19 -1.10
CA VAL A 51 -2.20 -5.84 -1.96
C VAL A 51 -1.22 -6.98 -2.05
N ALA A 52 -0.54 -7.07 -3.18
CA ALA A 52 0.61 -7.93 -3.37
C ALA A 52 1.86 -7.06 -3.35
N ILE A 53 2.80 -7.40 -2.49
CA ILE A 53 4.08 -6.72 -2.41
C ILE A 53 5.15 -7.77 -2.07
N LYS A 54 6.28 -7.70 -2.76
CA LYS A 54 7.32 -8.72 -2.66
C LYS A 54 6.71 -10.10 -2.87
N ASN A 55 6.88 -11.02 -1.97
CA ASN A 55 6.34 -12.37 -2.11
C ASN A 55 5.10 -12.61 -1.22
N GLY A 56 4.49 -11.54 -0.74
CA GLY A 56 3.36 -11.64 0.18
C GLY A 56 2.14 -10.93 -0.31
N ARG A 57 1.02 -11.28 0.31
CA ARG A 57 -0.26 -10.59 0.12
C ARG A 57 -0.76 -10.16 1.47
N TYR A 58 -1.23 -8.92 1.55
CA TYR A 58 -1.65 -8.32 2.81
C TYR A 58 -2.95 -7.58 2.63
N SER A 59 -3.84 -7.70 3.62
CA SER A 59 -5.03 -6.87 3.70
C SER A 59 -4.74 -5.68 4.59
N MET A 60 -5.14 -4.50 4.15
CA MET A 60 -4.97 -3.30 4.93
C MET A 60 -6.21 -2.43 4.81
N ASP A 61 -6.43 -1.56 5.79
CA ASP A 61 -7.57 -0.66 5.73
C ASP A 61 -7.29 0.52 4.77
N SER A 62 -8.33 1.27 4.48
CA SER A 62 -8.21 2.39 3.53
C SER A 62 -7.29 3.49 4.04
N ARG A 63 -7.13 3.63 5.36
CA ARG A 63 -6.22 4.62 5.94
C ARG A 63 -4.76 4.27 5.62
N LEU A 64 -4.41 2.99 5.72
CA LEU A 64 -3.08 2.52 5.36
C LEU A 64 -2.84 2.68 3.86
N ALA A 65 -3.81 2.30 3.04
CA ALA A 65 -3.70 2.43 1.58
C ALA A 65 -3.56 3.90 1.17
N ALA A 66 -4.24 4.80 1.86
CA ALA A 66 -4.16 6.23 1.56
C ALA A 66 -2.78 6.83 1.84
N ALA A 67 -2.00 6.20 2.72
CA ALA A 67 -0.65 6.66 3.05
C ALA A 67 0.40 6.21 2.03
N ILE A 68 0.09 5.19 1.23
CA ILE A 68 1.05 4.67 0.24
C ILE A 68 0.88 5.47 -1.04
N MET A 69 1.87 6.31 -1.34
CA MET A 69 1.85 7.12 -2.55
C MET A 69 2.55 6.39 -3.68
N VAL A 70 1.91 6.41 -4.82
CA VAL A 70 2.43 5.74 -6.04
C VAL A 70 2.47 6.68 -7.22
#